data_1f6329ef3df42c0c27f653c4e2f21605
#
_entry.id   1f6329ef3df42c0c27f653c4e2f21605
#
_cell.length_a   1.000
_cell.length_b   1.000
_cell.length_c   1.000
_cell.angle_alpha   90.00
_cell.angle_beta   90.00
_cell.angle_gamma   90.00
#
_symmetry.space_group_name_H-M   'P 1'
#
loop_
_entity.id
_entity.type
_entity.pdbx_description
1 polymer ?
#
loop_
_entity_poly.entity_id
_entity_poly.type
_entity_poly.pdbx_seq_one_letter_code
_entity_poly.pdbx_strand_id
1 'polypeptide(L)'
;MESIITGILSAGCVAGVLFGMYEYRRRKKLYRETDRMLESILEGDPILVSDLKEGEVSALSGKIRKIQEMQEMSVSQAEEEKEQVKSLISNMSHQLKTPLANIRMYEEILREENQDAETREKFLAKMQTQSEKLEWILNSLFKMVKLEQNVMVFEVSMCPIRKTILDAVNLVYEKAARKQILIKTGYIPDLLLYHNAKWTSEVFVNLLENAVKYTGEGGTIQIDLNQYEMYAEIRITDTGIGIRKEEMPRIFQRFYRSKDVENLEGSGIGLYLSRLIAEKEKGYIQVESVYGKGSCFSVFLRMEK
;
A
#
# COMPACT_ATOMS: atom_id res chain seq x y z
N MET A 1 73.99 48.29 8.19
CA MET A 1 73.20 47.06 8.64
C MET A 1 71.87 47.41 9.26
N GLU A 2 71.76 48.39 10.14
CA GLU A 2 70.48 48.77 10.80
C GLU A 2 69.38 49.20 9.81
N SER A 3 69.68 49.94 8.74
CA SER A 3 68.70 50.39 7.76
C SER A 3 68.07 49.24 6.91
N ILE A 4 68.83 48.16 6.73
CA ILE A 4 68.30 46.96 6.01
C ILE A 4 67.40 46.15 6.93
N ILE A 5 67.71 46.02 8.20
CA ILE A 5 66.92 45.30 9.20
C ILE A 5 65.60 46.01 9.42
N THR A 6 65.57 47.34 9.56
CA THR A 6 64.34 48.13 9.65
C THR A 6 63.49 48.05 8.40
N GLY A 7 64.04 47.98 7.23
CA GLY A 7 63.35 47.77 5.96
C GLY A 7 62.69 46.42 5.89
N ILE A 8 63.33 45.33 6.35
CA ILE A 8 62.74 43.98 6.37
C ILE A 8 61.61 43.88 7.40
N LEU A 9 61.78 44.49 8.58
CA LEU A 9 60.75 44.50 9.61
C LEU A 9 59.48 45.29 9.19
N SER A 10 59.64 46.43 8.52
CA SER A 10 58.54 47.21 7.99
C SER A 10 57.81 46.49 6.83
N ALA A 11 58.51 45.82 5.95
CA ALA A 11 57.92 44.99 4.90
C ALA A 11 57.17 43.79 5.46
N GLY A 12 57.68 43.16 6.53
CA GLY A 12 56.99 42.09 7.26
C GLY A 12 55.71 42.53 7.92
N CYS A 13 55.68 43.71 8.57
CA CYS A 13 54.49 44.30 9.16
C CYS A 13 53.44 44.62 8.08
N VAL A 14 53.81 45.22 6.97
CA VAL A 14 52.88 45.51 5.87
C VAL A 14 52.31 44.23 5.27
N ALA A 15 53.14 43.20 5.05
CA ALA A 15 52.67 41.90 4.57
C ALA A 15 51.69 41.22 5.55
N GLY A 16 51.96 41.30 6.88
CA GLY A 16 51.08 40.78 7.92
C GLY A 16 49.72 41.49 7.97
N VAL A 17 49.71 42.85 7.81
CA VAL A 17 48.45 43.61 7.75
C VAL A 17 47.67 43.28 6.48
N LEU A 18 48.33 43.18 5.32
CA LEU A 18 47.69 42.81 4.07
C LEU A 18 47.10 41.38 4.13
N PHE A 19 47.83 40.43 4.71
CA PHE A 19 47.35 39.07 4.93
C PHE A 19 46.16 39.05 5.90
N GLY A 20 46.22 39.78 7.00
CA GLY A 20 45.10 39.91 7.94
C GLY A 20 43.85 40.51 7.28
N MET A 21 44.01 41.58 6.45
CA MET A 21 42.90 42.16 5.68
C MET A 21 42.35 41.20 4.63
N TYR A 22 43.19 40.41 3.96
CA TYR A 22 42.78 39.39 3.01
C TYR A 22 41.95 38.30 3.71
N GLU A 23 42.43 37.74 4.83
CA GLU A 23 41.71 36.73 5.64
C GLU A 23 40.38 37.28 6.20
N TYR A 24 40.34 38.50 6.68
CA TYR A 24 39.13 39.14 7.16
C TYR A 24 38.06 39.29 6.05
N ARG A 25 38.48 39.74 4.85
CA ARG A 25 37.61 39.86 3.69
C ARG A 25 37.09 38.50 3.23
N ARG A 26 37.93 37.47 3.24
CA ARG A 26 37.58 36.09 2.88
C ARG A 26 36.55 35.53 3.84
N ARG A 27 36.74 35.67 5.16
CA ARG A 27 35.78 35.24 6.19
C ARG A 27 34.42 35.95 6.09
N LYS A 28 34.48 37.28 5.85
CA LYS A 28 33.25 38.09 5.70
C LYS A 28 32.44 37.73 4.44
N LYS A 29 33.13 37.33 3.36
CA LYS A 29 32.49 36.85 2.14
C LYS A 29 31.82 35.49 2.38
N LEU A 30 32.52 34.56 3.01
CA LEU A 30 32.04 33.25 3.39
C LEU A 30 30.79 33.37 4.25
N TYR A 31 30.81 34.20 5.29
CA TYR A 31 29.67 34.41 6.19
C TYR A 31 28.42 34.92 5.44
N ARG A 32 28.58 35.91 4.58
CA ARG A 32 27.48 36.45 3.79
C ARG A 32 26.86 35.44 2.81
N GLU A 33 27.65 34.57 2.23
CA GLU A 33 27.14 33.54 1.32
C GLU A 33 26.41 32.43 2.07
N THR A 34 26.94 32.01 3.24
CA THR A 34 26.25 31.05 4.11
C THR A 34 24.90 31.61 4.60
N ASP A 35 24.87 32.89 4.96
CA ASP A 35 23.66 33.59 5.43
C ASP A 35 22.59 33.63 4.33
N ARG A 36 22.97 33.99 3.11
CA ARG A 36 22.07 33.98 1.94
C ARG A 36 21.53 32.58 1.62
N MET A 37 22.38 31.54 1.72
CA MET A 37 21.93 30.17 1.51
C MET A 37 20.92 29.73 2.56
N LEU A 38 21.09 30.15 3.82
CA LEU A 38 20.14 29.87 4.90
C LEU A 38 18.84 30.65 4.71
N GLU A 39 18.90 31.92 4.28
CA GLU A 39 17.70 32.72 3.95
C GLU A 39 16.91 32.08 2.79
N SER A 40 17.57 31.64 1.71
CA SER A 40 16.91 30.93 0.62
C SER A 40 16.19 29.66 1.07
N ILE A 41 16.74 28.90 2.04
CA ILE A 41 16.07 27.73 2.62
C ILE A 41 14.82 28.14 3.40
N LEU A 42 14.88 29.22 4.18
CA LEU A 42 13.75 29.71 4.97
C LEU A 42 12.62 30.24 4.11
N GLU A 43 12.95 30.83 2.95
CA GLU A 43 11.99 31.35 1.96
C GLU A 43 11.47 30.29 1.00
N GLY A 44 12.08 29.08 0.99
CA GLY A 44 11.71 27.99 0.07
C GLY A 44 12.22 28.20 -1.37
N ASP A 45 13.16 29.11 -1.57
CA ASP A 45 13.75 29.39 -2.86
C ASP A 45 14.88 28.42 -3.22
N PRO A 46 15.07 28.07 -4.51
CA PRO A 46 16.14 27.18 -4.93
C PRO A 46 17.51 27.82 -4.67
N ILE A 47 18.39 27.04 -4.05
CA ILE A 47 19.76 27.52 -3.76
C ILE A 47 20.54 27.67 -5.07
N LEU A 48 20.80 28.92 -5.46
CA LEU A 48 21.71 29.21 -6.55
C LEU A 48 23.13 28.85 -6.12
N VAL A 49 23.71 27.86 -6.78
CA VAL A 49 25.09 27.44 -6.54
C VAL A 49 26.00 28.64 -6.86
N SER A 50 26.69 29.18 -5.87
CA SER A 50 27.63 30.24 -6.07
C SER A 50 28.83 29.72 -6.90
N ASP A 51 29.31 30.53 -7.83
CA ASP A 51 30.51 30.26 -8.69
C ASP A 51 31.82 30.18 -7.91
N LEU A 52 31.78 30.03 -6.59
CA LEU A 52 32.98 29.94 -5.76
C LEU A 52 33.62 28.54 -5.88
N LYS A 53 34.71 28.53 -6.62
CA LYS A 53 35.56 27.36 -6.94
C LYS A 53 36.41 26.83 -5.78
N GLU A 54 36.17 27.17 -4.51
CA GLU A 54 37.04 26.75 -3.42
C GLU A 54 36.37 25.79 -2.44
N GLY A 55 36.84 24.58 -2.45
CA GLY A 55 36.65 23.34 -1.67
C GLY A 55 35.67 23.33 -0.49
N GLU A 56 35.80 24.19 0.50
CA GLU A 56 34.99 24.14 1.71
C GLU A 56 33.56 24.69 1.52
N VAL A 57 33.42 25.76 0.73
CA VAL A 57 32.09 26.36 0.43
C VAL A 57 31.29 25.46 -0.50
N SER A 58 31.92 24.84 -1.47
CA SER A 58 31.30 23.88 -2.37
C SER A 58 30.82 22.66 -1.61
N ALA A 59 31.55 22.15 -0.62
CA ALA A 59 31.13 21.04 0.23
C ALA A 59 29.95 21.43 1.14
N LEU A 60 29.95 22.67 1.65
CA LEU A 60 28.82 23.16 2.48
C LEU A 60 27.56 23.35 1.65
N SER A 61 27.63 23.98 0.48
CA SER A 61 26.50 24.15 -0.43
C SER A 61 25.90 22.80 -0.88
N GLY A 62 26.77 21.78 -1.11
CA GLY A 62 26.32 20.42 -1.40
C GLY A 62 25.55 19.78 -0.25
N LYS A 63 25.98 19.99 1.01
CA LYS A 63 25.26 19.50 2.20
C LYS A 63 23.94 20.22 2.40
N ILE A 64 23.92 21.55 2.22
CA ILE A 64 22.70 22.35 2.37
C ILE A 64 21.66 21.94 1.30
N ARG A 65 22.08 21.80 0.05
CA ARG A 65 21.19 21.31 -1.04
C ARG A 65 20.62 19.93 -0.71
N LYS A 66 21.43 19.01 -0.17
CA LYS A 66 20.94 17.69 0.24
C LYS A 66 19.89 17.78 1.36
N ILE A 67 20.05 18.71 2.30
CA ILE A 67 19.05 18.95 3.36
C ILE A 67 17.74 19.48 2.75
N GLN A 68 17.83 20.43 1.81
CA GLN A 68 16.66 20.96 1.12
C GLN A 68 15.92 19.88 0.33
N GLU A 69 16.64 19.07 -0.47
CA GLU A 69 16.07 17.92 -1.20
C GLU A 69 15.37 16.94 -0.24
N MET A 70 16.00 16.63 0.90
CA MET A 70 15.40 15.77 1.93
C MET A 70 14.14 16.39 2.55
N GLN A 71 14.13 17.70 2.78
CA GLN A 71 12.97 18.41 3.32
C GLN A 71 11.83 18.45 2.31
N GLU A 72 12.08 18.77 1.04
CA GLU A 72 11.11 18.74 -0.04
C GLU A 72 10.51 17.35 -0.23
N MET A 73 11.33 16.31 -0.19
CA MET A 73 10.85 14.92 -0.22
C MET A 73 9.95 14.59 0.99
N SER A 74 10.33 15.05 2.18
CA SER A 74 9.55 14.81 3.41
C SER A 74 8.20 15.54 3.38
N VAL A 75 8.16 16.78 2.88
CA VAL A 75 6.92 17.55 2.70
C VAL A 75 6.03 16.89 1.66
N SER A 76 6.58 16.52 0.50
CA SER A 76 5.85 15.82 -0.55
C SER A 76 5.27 14.49 -0.05
N GLN A 77 6.04 13.72 0.71
CA GLN A 77 5.56 12.48 1.31
C GLN A 77 4.43 12.72 2.32
N ALA A 78 4.56 13.75 3.17
CA ALA A 78 3.51 14.11 4.13
C ALA A 78 2.22 14.58 3.44
N GLU A 79 2.32 15.32 2.32
CA GLU A 79 1.17 15.72 1.51
C GLU A 79 0.51 14.51 0.84
N GLU A 80 1.29 13.58 0.31
CA GLU A 80 0.77 12.34 -0.28
C GLU A 80 0.04 11.49 0.77
N GLU A 81 0.62 11.31 1.96
CA GLU A 81 -0.01 10.61 3.08
C GLU A 81 -1.32 11.28 3.49
N LYS A 82 -1.36 12.62 3.56
CA LYS A 82 -2.57 13.39 3.88
C LYS A 82 -3.67 13.18 2.83
N GLU A 83 -3.34 13.21 1.54
CA GLU A 83 -4.34 12.97 0.48
C GLU A 83 -4.81 11.50 0.47
N GLN A 84 -3.93 10.55 0.78
CA GLN A 84 -4.31 9.14 0.97
C GLN A 84 -5.31 8.98 2.12
N VAL A 85 -5.10 9.66 3.27
CA VAL A 85 -6.02 9.64 4.41
C VAL A 85 -7.36 10.28 4.06
N LYS A 86 -7.38 11.42 3.37
CA LYS A 86 -8.63 12.06 2.92
C LYS A 86 -9.42 11.14 1.97
N SER A 87 -8.73 10.55 0.99
CA SER A 87 -9.34 9.59 0.06
C SER A 87 -9.90 8.38 0.80
N LEU A 88 -9.16 7.85 1.78
CA LEU A 88 -9.62 6.76 2.65
C LEU A 88 -10.92 7.13 3.36
N ILE A 89 -10.96 8.27 4.06
CA ILE A 89 -12.14 8.73 4.81
C ILE A 89 -13.35 8.93 3.88
N SER A 90 -13.13 9.55 2.71
CA SER A 90 -14.19 9.76 1.72
C SER A 90 -14.78 8.45 1.23
N ASN A 91 -13.93 7.52 0.81
CA ASN A 91 -14.34 6.22 0.32
C ASN A 91 -15.05 5.38 1.40
N MET A 92 -14.53 5.39 2.64
CA MET A 92 -15.17 4.76 3.80
C MET A 92 -16.59 5.31 4.01
N SER A 93 -16.72 6.64 4.01
CA SER A 93 -18.01 7.30 4.21
C SER A 93 -19.02 6.87 3.16
N HIS A 94 -18.63 6.78 1.91
CA HIS A 94 -19.48 6.29 0.83
C HIS A 94 -19.87 4.81 1.00
N GLN A 95 -18.89 3.95 1.33
CA GLN A 95 -19.13 2.51 1.49
C GLN A 95 -19.99 2.18 2.72
N LEU A 96 -19.96 2.98 3.78
CA LEU A 96 -20.81 2.82 4.97
C LEU A 96 -22.21 3.43 4.78
N LYS A 97 -22.32 4.56 4.06
CA LYS A 97 -23.57 5.27 3.86
C LYS A 97 -24.61 4.43 3.10
N THR A 98 -24.17 3.68 2.09
CA THR A 98 -25.08 2.88 1.24
C THR A 98 -25.79 1.76 2.03
N PRO A 99 -25.10 0.83 2.74
CA PRO A 99 -25.77 -0.21 3.53
C PRO A 99 -26.61 0.39 4.65
N LEU A 100 -26.17 1.48 5.29
CA LEU A 100 -26.94 2.16 6.33
C LEU A 100 -28.24 2.76 5.78
N ALA A 101 -28.19 3.41 4.61
CA ALA A 101 -29.39 3.93 3.96
C ALA A 101 -30.37 2.82 3.57
N ASN A 102 -29.88 1.69 3.09
CA ASN A 102 -30.71 0.52 2.78
C ASN A 102 -31.38 -0.05 4.03
N ILE A 103 -30.65 -0.19 5.15
CA ILE A 103 -31.22 -0.64 6.43
C ILE A 103 -32.38 0.28 6.86
N ARG A 104 -32.15 1.62 6.81
CA ARG A 104 -33.21 2.58 7.17
C ARG A 104 -34.41 2.49 6.24
N MET A 105 -34.20 2.38 4.94
CA MET A 105 -35.26 2.22 3.97
C MET A 105 -36.10 0.93 4.26
N TYR A 106 -35.43 -0.19 4.53
CA TYR A 106 -36.14 -1.43 4.87
C TYR A 106 -36.89 -1.34 6.20
N GLU A 107 -36.33 -0.62 7.20
CA GLU A 107 -37.00 -0.34 8.47
C GLU A 107 -38.25 0.50 8.23
N GLU A 108 -38.20 1.55 7.41
CA GLU A 108 -39.40 2.36 7.07
C GLU A 108 -40.49 1.52 6.40
N ILE A 109 -40.11 0.66 5.44
CA ILE A 109 -41.05 -0.26 4.79
C ILE A 109 -41.67 -1.20 5.82
N LEU A 110 -40.91 -1.76 6.77
CA LEU A 110 -41.40 -2.69 7.79
C LEU A 110 -42.36 -2.04 8.82
N ARG A 111 -42.37 -0.70 8.94
CA ARG A 111 -43.29 0.05 9.82
C ARG A 111 -44.68 0.22 9.20
N GLU A 112 -44.87 -0.03 7.91
CA GLU A 112 -46.19 0.04 7.27
C GLU A 112 -47.04 -1.10 7.74
N GLU A 113 -48.30 -0.80 8.19
CA GLU A 113 -49.20 -1.75 8.91
C GLU A 113 -49.77 -2.88 8.04
N ASN A 114 -49.71 -2.82 6.70
CA ASN A 114 -50.41 -3.72 5.79
C ASN A 114 -49.51 -4.71 5.04
N GLN A 115 -48.35 -5.11 5.62
CA GLN A 115 -47.47 -6.05 4.95
C GLN A 115 -47.79 -7.51 5.32
N ASP A 116 -47.76 -8.39 4.32
CA ASP A 116 -47.84 -9.84 4.54
C ASP A 116 -46.57 -10.38 5.22
N ALA A 117 -46.67 -11.53 5.86
CA ALA A 117 -45.60 -12.15 6.61
C ALA A 117 -44.39 -12.49 5.72
N GLU A 118 -44.61 -12.87 4.46
CA GLU A 118 -43.54 -13.23 3.51
C GLU A 118 -42.71 -11.98 3.12
N THR A 119 -43.39 -10.89 2.80
CA THR A 119 -42.76 -9.59 2.52
C THR A 119 -41.93 -9.08 3.70
N ARG A 120 -42.48 -9.21 4.92
CA ARG A 120 -41.78 -8.83 6.15
C ARG A 120 -40.51 -9.64 6.37
N GLU A 121 -40.59 -10.97 6.21
CA GLU A 121 -39.41 -11.84 6.34
C GLU A 121 -38.34 -11.52 5.31
N LYS A 122 -38.71 -11.24 4.06
CA LYS A 122 -37.83 -10.84 2.99
C LYS A 122 -37.07 -9.53 3.30
N PHE A 123 -37.73 -8.52 3.86
CA PHE A 123 -37.06 -7.26 4.22
C PHE A 123 -36.17 -7.41 5.45
N LEU A 124 -36.57 -8.24 6.43
CA LEU A 124 -35.71 -8.58 7.57
C LEU A 124 -34.43 -9.27 7.11
N ALA A 125 -34.51 -10.24 6.21
CA ALA A 125 -33.33 -10.90 5.62
C ALA A 125 -32.42 -9.92 4.86
N LYS A 126 -33.02 -8.97 4.11
CA LYS A 126 -32.24 -7.91 3.44
C LYS A 126 -31.53 -6.98 4.43
N MET A 127 -32.17 -6.59 5.53
CA MET A 127 -31.58 -5.79 6.60
C MET A 127 -30.38 -6.52 7.22
N GLN A 128 -30.58 -7.81 7.53
CA GLN A 128 -29.50 -8.64 8.07
C GLN A 128 -28.29 -8.68 7.12
N THR A 129 -28.52 -8.92 5.82
CA THR A 129 -27.45 -8.90 4.80
C THR A 129 -26.71 -7.56 4.77
N GLN A 130 -27.41 -6.42 4.87
CA GLN A 130 -26.76 -5.11 4.90
C GLN A 130 -25.97 -4.88 6.20
N SER A 131 -26.45 -5.38 7.34
CA SER A 131 -25.76 -5.32 8.63
C SER A 131 -24.46 -6.15 8.60
N GLU A 132 -24.51 -7.37 8.09
CA GLU A 132 -23.34 -8.25 7.91
C GLU A 132 -22.30 -7.60 6.98
N LYS A 133 -22.75 -6.96 5.91
CA LYS A 133 -21.89 -6.21 4.98
C LYS A 133 -21.19 -5.04 5.69
N LEU A 134 -21.91 -4.31 6.53
CA LEU A 134 -21.37 -3.18 7.28
C LEU A 134 -20.32 -3.65 8.30
N GLU A 135 -20.61 -4.72 9.03
CA GLU A 135 -19.67 -5.36 9.95
C GLU A 135 -18.41 -5.84 9.24
N TRP A 136 -18.56 -6.48 8.08
CA TRP A 136 -17.43 -6.93 7.27
C TRP A 136 -16.54 -5.76 6.80
N ILE A 137 -17.14 -4.65 6.34
CA ILE A 137 -16.39 -3.43 5.95
C ILE A 137 -15.61 -2.90 7.14
N LEU A 138 -16.23 -2.73 8.30
CA LEU A 138 -15.59 -2.24 9.51
C LEU A 138 -14.42 -3.13 9.94
N ASN A 139 -14.62 -4.45 9.98
CA ASN A 139 -13.59 -5.41 10.34
C ASN A 139 -12.41 -5.37 9.36
N SER A 140 -12.67 -5.25 8.06
CA SER A 140 -11.63 -5.13 7.03
C SER A 140 -10.82 -3.85 7.18
N LEU A 141 -11.48 -2.73 7.52
CA LEU A 141 -10.83 -1.45 7.80
C LEU A 141 -9.94 -1.53 9.04
N PHE A 142 -10.42 -2.13 10.14
CA PHE A 142 -9.62 -2.32 11.34
C PHE A 142 -8.39 -3.21 11.07
N LYS A 143 -8.55 -4.29 10.30
CA LYS A 143 -7.43 -5.15 9.88
C LYS A 143 -6.40 -4.34 9.09
N MET A 144 -6.86 -3.56 8.10
CA MET A 144 -6.01 -2.72 7.26
C MET A 144 -5.21 -1.71 8.10
N VAL A 145 -5.86 -0.95 8.97
CA VAL A 145 -5.20 0.05 9.83
C VAL A 145 -4.17 -0.60 10.75
N LYS A 146 -4.50 -1.73 11.37
CA LYS A 146 -3.56 -2.47 12.23
C LYS A 146 -2.31 -2.94 11.50
N LEU A 147 -2.47 -3.40 10.27
CA LEU A 147 -1.35 -3.86 9.43
C LEU A 147 -0.50 -2.69 8.93
N GLU A 148 -1.11 -1.59 8.51
CA GLU A 148 -0.38 -0.40 8.01
C GLU A 148 0.44 0.28 9.10
N GLN A 149 -0.15 0.47 10.27
CA GLN A 149 0.51 1.18 11.37
C GLN A 149 1.51 0.33 12.16
N ASN A 150 1.73 -0.94 11.77
CA ASN A 150 2.57 -1.87 12.52
C ASN A 150 2.21 -1.98 14.03
N VAL A 151 0.96 -1.69 14.40
CA VAL A 151 0.49 -1.74 15.78
C VAL A 151 0.41 -3.18 16.29
N MET A 152 0.39 -4.14 15.38
CA MET A 152 0.35 -5.58 15.69
C MET A 152 1.69 -6.22 15.44
N VAL A 153 2.12 -7.09 16.36
CA VAL A 153 3.21 -8.04 16.10
C VAL A 153 2.71 -9.02 15.03
N PHE A 154 3.26 -8.92 13.83
CA PHE A 154 2.94 -9.80 12.72
C PHE A 154 3.92 -10.97 12.73
N GLU A 155 3.56 -12.03 13.48
CA GLU A 155 4.42 -13.18 13.62
C GLU A 155 4.28 -14.12 12.42
N VAL A 156 5.39 -14.42 11.78
CA VAL A 156 5.50 -15.45 10.75
C VAL A 156 6.26 -16.63 11.30
N SER A 157 5.83 -17.84 10.97
CA SER A 157 6.44 -19.10 11.42
C SER A 157 6.40 -20.13 10.29
N MET A 158 7.20 -21.17 10.44
CA MET A 158 7.18 -22.32 9.52
C MET A 158 5.88 -23.10 9.72
N CYS A 159 4.94 -22.96 8.79
CA CYS A 159 3.62 -23.60 8.83
C CYS A 159 3.36 -24.45 7.59
N PRO A 160 2.58 -25.55 7.69
CA PRO A 160 2.20 -26.35 6.53
C PRO A 160 1.22 -25.60 5.64
N ILE A 161 1.66 -25.19 4.44
CA ILE A 161 0.87 -24.40 3.50
C ILE A 161 -0.38 -25.14 3.02
N ARG A 162 -0.29 -26.45 2.87
CA ARG A 162 -1.42 -27.29 2.46
C ARG A 162 -2.63 -27.13 3.39
N LYS A 163 -2.38 -27.10 4.70
CA LYS A 163 -3.45 -26.88 5.69
C LYS A 163 -4.09 -25.50 5.51
N THR A 164 -3.28 -24.45 5.36
CA THR A 164 -3.76 -23.06 5.17
C THR A 164 -4.62 -22.91 3.91
N ILE A 165 -4.23 -23.58 2.81
CA ILE A 165 -5.02 -23.61 1.58
C ILE A 165 -6.35 -24.35 1.76
N LEU A 166 -6.31 -25.55 2.39
CA LEU A 166 -7.51 -26.35 2.60
C LEU A 166 -8.51 -25.67 3.54
N ASP A 167 -8.04 -25.02 4.60
CA ASP A 167 -8.89 -24.23 5.51
C ASP A 167 -9.60 -23.10 4.74
N ALA A 168 -8.92 -22.40 3.83
CA ALA A 168 -9.53 -21.37 2.98
C ALA A 168 -10.54 -21.95 1.98
N VAL A 169 -10.22 -23.07 1.32
CA VAL A 169 -11.12 -23.76 0.40
C VAL A 169 -12.41 -24.17 1.10
N ASN A 170 -12.33 -24.73 2.31
CA ASN A 170 -13.49 -25.15 3.11
C ASN A 170 -14.45 -23.98 3.38
N LEU A 171 -13.93 -22.77 3.63
CA LEU A 171 -14.73 -21.58 3.90
C LEU A 171 -15.53 -21.09 2.68
N VAL A 172 -15.05 -21.36 1.47
CA VAL A 172 -15.73 -20.91 0.24
C VAL A 172 -16.49 -22.03 -0.49
N TYR A 173 -16.31 -23.27 -0.06
CA TYR A 173 -16.86 -24.46 -0.73
C TYR A 173 -18.36 -24.41 -0.95
N GLU A 174 -19.15 -24.07 0.09
CA GLU A 174 -20.60 -23.98 -0.04
C GLU A 174 -21.04 -22.90 -1.04
N LYS A 175 -20.36 -21.74 -1.06
CA LYS A 175 -20.64 -20.67 -2.01
C LYS A 175 -20.37 -21.12 -3.46
N ALA A 176 -19.29 -21.85 -3.67
CA ALA A 176 -18.93 -22.43 -4.97
C ALA A 176 -19.93 -23.50 -5.41
N ALA A 177 -20.31 -24.39 -4.48
CA ALA A 177 -21.27 -25.46 -4.74
C ALA A 177 -22.66 -24.92 -5.15
N ARG A 178 -23.15 -23.83 -4.51
CA ARG A 178 -24.42 -23.17 -4.89
C ARG A 178 -24.41 -22.64 -6.32
N LYS A 179 -23.23 -22.26 -6.85
CA LYS A 179 -23.02 -21.83 -8.25
C LYS A 179 -22.58 -22.97 -9.18
N GLN A 180 -22.56 -24.22 -8.70
CA GLN A 180 -22.05 -25.37 -9.43
C GLN A 180 -20.62 -25.19 -9.93
N ILE A 181 -19.81 -24.36 -9.27
CA ILE A 181 -18.43 -24.11 -9.62
C ILE A 181 -17.56 -25.25 -9.09
N LEU A 182 -16.78 -25.84 -9.98
CA LEU A 182 -15.87 -26.92 -9.65
C LEU A 182 -14.53 -26.37 -9.14
N ILE A 183 -14.24 -26.59 -7.84
CA ILE A 183 -12.92 -26.30 -7.29
C ILE A 183 -12.02 -27.53 -7.47
N LYS A 184 -10.93 -27.38 -8.22
CA LYS A 184 -9.91 -28.40 -8.44
C LYS A 184 -8.64 -28.01 -7.73
N THR A 185 -8.01 -28.96 -7.06
CA THR A 185 -6.67 -28.80 -6.52
C THR A 185 -5.71 -29.69 -7.28
N GLY A 186 -4.61 -29.14 -7.78
CA GLY A 186 -3.47 -29.93 -8.25
C GLY A 186 -2.78 -30.65 -7.11
N TYR A 187 -1.61 -31.21 -7.38
CA TYR A 187 -0.79 -31.78 -6.31
C TYR A 187 -0.23 -30.65 -5.42
N ILE A 188 -0.66 -30.63 -4.16
CA ILE A 188 -0.15 -29.71 -3.15
C ILE A 188 0.71 -30.53 -2.19
N PRO A 189 2.05 -30.42 -2.23
CA PRO A 189 2.94 -31.16 -1.35
C PRO A 189 2.80 -30.68 0.11
N ASP A 190 3.21 -31.52 1.06
CA ASP A 190 3.32 -31.13 2.45
C ASP A 190 4.59 -30.27 2.64
N LEU A 191 4.47 -29.00 2.28
CA LEU A 191 5.55 -28.03 2.31
C LEU A 191 5.37 -27.08 3.48
N LEU A 192 6.45 -26.84 4.22
CA LEU A 192 6.51 -25.81 5.25
C LEU A 192 7.00 -24.51 4.63
N LEU A 193 6.22 -23.45 4.78
CA LEU A 193 6.57 -22.10 4.30
C LEU A 193 6.56 -21.11 5.45
N TYR A 194 7.36 -20.07 5.30
CA TYR A 194 7.38 -18.94 6.23
C TYR A 194 6.16 -18.05 6.00
N HIS A 195 5.11 -18.23 6.81
CA HIS A 195 3.90 -17.41 6.72
C HIS A 195 3.14 -17.35 8.06
N ASN A 196 2.20 -16.45 8.16
CA ASN A 196 1.21 -16.42 9.25
C ASN A 196 -0.04 -17.17 8.80
N ALA A 197 -0.25 -18.39 9.30
CA ALA A 197 -1.34 -19.26 8.82
C ALA A 197 -2.72 -18.58 8.83
N LYS A 198 -3.00 -17.73 9.83
CA LYS A 198 -4.28 -17.00 9.93
C LYS A 198 -4.41 -15.91 8.85
N TRP A 199 -3.37 -15.09 8.67
CA TRP A 199 -3.41 -13.99 7.71
C TRP A 199 -3.29 -14.48 6.27
N THR A 200 -2.46 -15.48 6.01
CA THR A 200 -2.35 -16.11 4.68
C THR A 200 -3.65 -16.84 4.31
N SER A 201 -4.33 -17.49 5.27
CA SER A 201 -5.67 -18.03 5.02
C SER A 201 -6.66 -16.95 4.61
N GLU A 202 -6.63 -15.76 5.21
CA GLU A 202 -7.44 -14.61 4.81
C GLU A 202 -7.14 -14.17 3.36
N VAL A 203 -5.86 -14.18 2.95
CA VAL A 203 -5.47 -13.92 1.54
C VAL A 203 -6.15 -14.92 0.61
N PHE A 204 -6.02 -16.21 0.90
CA PHE A 204 -6.62 -17.24 0.05
C PHE A 204 -8.15 -17.16 0.04
N VAL A 205 -8.80 -16.92 1.18
CA VAL A 205 -10.25 -16.71 1.24
C VAL A 205 -10.68 -15.54 0.35
N ASN A 206 -10.01 -14.39 0.44
CA ASN A 206 -10.32 -13.23 -0.40
C ASN A 206 -10.17 -13.53 -1.90
N LEU A 207 -9.10 -14.22 -2.29
CA LEU A 207 -8.86 -14.58 -3.69
C LEU A 207 -9.89 -15.61 -4.19
N LEU A 208 -10.19 -16.62 -3.39
CA LEU A 208 -11.18 -17.65 -3.72
C LEU A 208 -12.62 -17.09 -3.75
N GLU A 209 -12.98 -16.20 -2.82
CA GLU A 209 -14.28 -15.51 -2.86
C GLU A 209 -14.43 -14.66 -4.13
N ASN A 210 -13.35 -13.96 -4.55
CA ASN A 210 -13.35 -13.24 -5.80
C ASN A 210 -13.51 -14.20 -6.99
N ALA A 211 -12.76 -15.31 -7.01
CA ALA A 211 -12.89 -16.32 -8.05
C ALA A 211 -14.33 -16.88 -8.13
N VAL A 212 -14.95 -17.27 -7.01
CA VAL A 212 -16.36 -17.73 -6.97
C VAL A 212 -17.33 -16.64 -7.41
N LYS A 213 -17.09 -15.40 -7.02
CA LYS A 213 -17.97 -14.27 -7.33
C LYS A 213 -17.99 -13.96 -8.83
N TYR A 214 -16.82 -13.92 -9.46
CA TYR A 214 -16.66 -13.48 -10.84
C TYR A 214 -16.70 -14.63 -11.87
N THR A 215 -16.70 -15.87 -11.42
CA THR A 215 -16.93 -17.05 -12.26
C THR A 215 -18.42 -17.30 -12.41
N GLY A 216 -18.84 -17.57 -13.64
CA GLY A 216 -20.21 -17.96 -13.97
C GLY A 216 -20.56 -19.34 -13.43
N GLU A 217 -21.86 -19.67 -13.45
CA GLU A 217 -22.37 -20.99 -13.06
C GLU A 217 -21.73 -22.10 -13.91
N GLY A 218 -21.34 -23.21 -13.28
CA GLY A 218 -20.69 -24.35 -13.94
C GLY A 218 -19.21 -24.12 -14.28
N GLY A 219 -18.62 -22.97 -13.92
CA GLY A 219 -17.22 -22.67 -14.14
C GLY A 219 -16.25 -23.48 -13.28
N THR A 220 -14.97 -23.19 -13.40
CA THR A 220 -13.90 -23.92 -12.69
C THR A 220 -12.94 -22.96 -12.01
N ILE A 221 -12.52 -23.32 -10.78
CA ILE A 221 -11.41 -22.69 -10.05
C ILE A 221 -10.35 -23.74 -9.83
N GLN A 222 -9.11 -23.48 -10.29
CA GLN A 222 -7.97 -24.36 -10.18
C GLN A 222 -6.96 -23.79 -9.18
N ILE A 223 -6.47 -24.62 -8.26
CA ILE A 223 -5.43 -24.24 -7.28
C ILE A 223 -4.22 -25.13 -7.52
N ASP A 224 -3.08 -24.51 -7.83
CA ASP A 224 -1.81 -25.18 -8.07
C ASP A 224 -0.73 -24.59 -7.16
N LEU A 225 0.29 -25.39 -6.85
CA LEU A 225 1.46 -24.96 -6.13
C LEU A 225 2.73 -25.30 -6.91
N ASN A 226 3.52 -24.29 -7.22
CA ASN A 226 4.83 -24.41 -7.84
C ASN A 226 5.91 -24.06 -6.82
N GLN A 227 6.98 -24.81 -6.79
CA GLN A 227 8.12 -24.57 -5.90
C GLN A 227 9.29 -24.02 -6.72
N TYR A 228 9.84 -22.87 -6.29
CA TYR A 228 11.06 -22.27 -6.80
C TYR A 228 12.13 -22.27 -5.72
N GLU A 229 13.33 -21.82 -6.05
CA GLU A 229 14.46 -21.83 -5.12
C GLU A 229 14.22 -20.97 -3.86
N MET A 230 13.66 -19.78 -4.01
CA MET A 230 13.43 -18.82 -2.91
C MET A 230 11.97 -18.68 -2.49
N TYR A 231 11.04 -19.03 -3.35
CA TYR A 231 9.60 -18.84 -3.17
C TYR A 231 8.81 -20.08 -3.55
N ALA A 232 7.68 -20.26 -2.90
CA ALA A 232 6.60 -21.11 -3.40
C ALA A 232 5.50 -20.19 -3.97
N GLU A 233 5.00 -20.54 -5.16
CA GLU A 233 3.91 -19.86 -5.84
C GLU A 233 2.62 -20.67 -5.65
N ILE A 234 1.60 -20.07 -5.07
CA ILE A 234 0.25 -20.62 -4.99
C ILE A 234 -0.60 -19.89 -6.03
N ARG A 235 -1.04 -20.61 -7.05
CA ARG A 235 -1.84 -20.10 -8.17
C ARG A 235 -3.30 -20.40 -7.95
N ILE A 236 -4.16 -19.40 -8.04
CA ILE A 236 -5.62 -19.54 -8.03
C ILE A 236 -6.11 -19.01 -9.36
N THR A 237 -6.52 -19.94 -10.22
CA THR A 237 -6.98 -19.66 -11.61
C THR A 237 -8.48 -19.86 -11.69
N ASP A 238 -9.20 -18.88 -12.18
CA ASP A 238 -10.63 -18.93 -12.43
C ASP A 238 -10.96 -18.86 -13.93
N THR A 239 -12.14 -19.36 -14.30
CA THR A 239 -12.69 -19.26 -15.67
C THR A 239 -13.75 -18.16 -15.75
N GLY A 240 -13.58 -17.09 -14.99
CA GLY A 240 -14.54 -16.00 -14.89
C GLY A 240 -14.43 -14.96 -15.99
N ILE A 241 -14.97 -13.77 -15.71
CA ILE A 241 -15.03 -12.66 -16.68
C ILE A 241 -13.66 -12.09 -17.06
N GLY A 242 -12.62 -12.38 -16.27
CA GLY A 242 -11.30 -11.79 -16.46
C GLY A 242 -11.24 -10.29 -16.10
N ILE A 243 -10.07 -9.69 -16.29
CA ILE A 243 -9.75 -8.30 -15.93
C ILE A 243 -9.19 -7.60 -17.16
N ARG A 244 -9.64 -6.37 -17.43
CA ARG A 244 -9.08 -5.55 -18.51
C ARG A 244 -7.64 -5.16 -18.21
N LYS A 245 -6.81 -5.13 -19.24
CA LYS A 245 -5.37 -4.85 -19.09
C LYS A 245 -5.10 -3.50 -18.41
N GLU A 246 -5.93 -2.50 -18.69
CA GLU A 246 -5.84 -1.15 -18.14
C GLU A 246 -6.19 -1.09 -16.64
N GLU A 247 -6.93 -2.09 -16.15
CA GLU A 247 -7.38 -2.17 -14.76
C GLU A 247 -6.41 -2.95 -13.87
N MET A 248 -5.61 -3.87 -14.44
CA MET A 248 -4.70 -4.73 -13.67
C MET A 248 -3.79 -3.97 -12.69
N PRO A 249 -3.19 -2.82 -13.02
CA PRO A 249 -2.38 -2.06 -12.06
C PRO A 249 -3.19 -1.46 -10.90
N ARG A 250 -4.52 -1.33 -11.07
CA ARG A 250 -5.41 -0.62 -10.16
C ARG A 250 -6.17 -1.55 -9.22
N ILE A 251 -6.34 -2.84 -9.55
CA ILE A 251 -7.17 -3.77 -8.77
C ILE A 251 -6.69 -3.96 -7.32
N PHE A 252 -5.42 -3.66 -7.05
CA PHE A 252 -4.83 -3.69 -5.71
C PHE A 252 -4.90 -2.33 -4.97
N GLN A 253 -5.53 -1.31 -5.57
CA GLN A 253 -5.75 -0.03 -4.89
C GLN A 253 -6.93 -0.16 -3.91
N ARG A 254 -6.87 0.60 -2.84
CA ARG A 254 -7.95 0.66 -1.83
C ARG A 254 -9.27 1.11 -2.47
N PHE A 255 -10.34 0.37 -2.20
CA PHE A 255 -11.71 0.66 -2.68
C PHE A 255 -11.88 0.63 -4.20
N TYR A 256 -10.88 0.16 -4.93
CA TYR A 256 -11.00 0.06 -6.38
C TYR A 256 -11.97 -1.04 -6.76
N ARG A 257 -12.86 -0.71 -7.70
CA ARG A 257 -13.78 -1.64 -8.35
C ARG A 257 -13.84 -1.32 -9.84
N SER A 258 -13.82 -2.35 -10.66
CA SER A 258 -14.05 -2.21 -12.10
C SER A 258 -15.50 -1.78 -12.35
N LYS A 259 -15.71 -0.94 -13.37
CA LYS A 259 -17.05 -0.55 -13.82
C LYS A 259 -17.88 -1.75 -14.30
N ASP A 260 -17.24 -2.77 -14.85
CA ASP A 260 -17.91 -3.98 -15.34
C ASP A 260 -18.58 -4.79 -14.22
N VAL A 261 -18.15 -4.60 -12.97
CA VAL A 261 -18.62 -5.33 -11.78
C VAL A 261 -19.19 -4.41 -10.70
N GLU A 262 -19.48 -3.16 -11.03
CA GLU A 262 -19.97 -2.16 -10.07
C GLU A 262 -21.30 -2.59 -9.42
N ASN A 263 -22.15 -3.32 -10.18
CA ASN A 263 -23.43 -3.85 -9.71
C ASN A 263 -23.30 -5.12 -8.84
N LEU A 264 -22.13 -5.77 -8.80
CA LEU A 264 -21.89 -6.93 -7.94
C LEU A 264 -21.48 -6.46 -6.55
N GLU A 265 -21.81 -7.21 -5.51
CA GLU A 265 -21.40 -6.87 -4.15
C GLU A 265 -19.88 -6.81 -3.99
N GLY A 266 -19.38 -5.88 -3.17
CA GLY A 266 -17.95 -5.78 -2.86
C GLY A 266 -17.57 -4.38 -2.40
N SER A 267 -16.53 -4.28 -1.58
CA SER A 267 -16.02 -3.01 -1.03
C SER A 267 -14.75 -2.51 -1.72
N GLY A 268 -14.04 -3.36 -2.50
CA GLY A 268 -12.74 -3.04 -3.07
C GLY A 268 -11.57 -3.05 -2.06
N ILE A 269 -11.76 -3.67 -0.87
CA ILE A 269 -10.72 -3.73 0.18
C ILE A 269 -9.95 -5.05 0.13
N GLY A 270 -10.60 -6.15 -0.28
CA GLY A 270 -10.05 -7.51 -0.16
C GLY A 270 -8.70 -7.70 -0.86
N LEU A 271 -8.58 -7.31 -2.13
CA LEU A 271 -7.32 -7.45 -2.88
C LEU A 271 -6.20 -6.56 -2.32
N TYR A 272 -6.53 -5.34 -1.90
CA TYR A 272 -5.57 -4.47 -1.23
C TYR A 272 -5.06 -5.10 0.07
N LEU A 273 -5.97 -5.60 0.91
CA LEU A 273 -5.62 -6.29 2.17
C LEU A 273 -4.77 -7.53 1.90
N SER A 274 -5.11 -8.32 0.88
CA SER A 274 -4.33 -9.50 0.47
C SER A 274 -2.90 -9.12 0.09
N ARG A 275 -2.72 -8.06 -0.70
CA ARG A 275 -1.40 -7.55 -1.07
C ARG A 275 -0.61 -7.08 0.17
N LEU A 276 -1.24 -6.32 1.06
CA LEU A 276 -0.62 -5.82 2.28
C LEU A 276 -0.14 -6.98 3.19
N ILE A 277 -0.94 -8.04 3.33
CA ILE A 277 -0.57 -9.24 4.10
C ILE A 277 0.63 -9.92 3.45
N ALA A 278 0.60 -10.16 2.14
CA ALA A 278 1.71 -10.81 1.43
C ALA A 278 3.02 -10.01 1.57
N GLU A 279 2.97 -8.68 1.45
CA GLU A 279 4.12 -7.79 1.66
C GLU A 279 4.67 -7.87 3.10
N LYS A 280 3.80 -7.98 4.11
CA LYS A 280 4.21 -8.21 5.52
C LYS A 280 4.92 -9.54 5.72
N GLU A 281 4.57 -10.55 4.94
CA GLU A 281 5.22 -11.87 4.92
C GLU A 281 6.49 -11.89 4.03
N LYS A 282 6.89 -10.71 3.50
CA LYS A 282 8.02 -10.57 2.55
C LYS A 282 7.80 -11.38 1.27
N GLY A 283 6.55 -11.66 0.96
CA GLY A 283 6.06 -12.22 -0.29
C GLY A 283 5.43 -11.14 -1.17
N TYR A 284 4.72 -11.55 -2.20
CA TYR A 284 3.99 -10.64 -3.10
C TYR A 284 2.88 -11.38 -3.83
N ILE A 285 1.97 -10.62 -4.45
CA ILE A 285 0.88 -11.15 -5.28
C ILE A 285 1.02 -10.61 -6.70
N GLN A 286 0.85 -11.49 -7.67
CA GLN A 286 0.77 -11.16 -9.09
C GLN A 286 -0.59 -11.56 -9.65
N VAL A 287 -0.96 -10.95 -10.79
CA VAL A 287 -2.17 -11.27 -11.52
C VAL A 287 -1.87 -11.36 -13.01
N GLU A 288 -2.36 -12.42 -13.62
CA GLU A 288 -2.43 -12.60 -15.06
C GLU A 288 -3.89 -12.78 -15.43
N SER A 289 -4.39 -12.03 -16.40
CA SER A 289 -5.80 -12.13 -16.78
C SER A 289 -6.00 -11.78 -18.24
N VAL A 290 -7.00 -12.43 -18.82
CA VAL A 290 -7.50 -12.13 -20.16
C VAL A 290 -9.01 -11.90 -20.04
N TYR A 291 -9.44 -10.70 -20.39
CA TYR A 291 -10.86 -10.34 -20.33
C TYR A 291 -11.70 -11.33 -21.15
N GLY A 292 -12.76 -11.88 -20.56
CA GLY A 292 -13.62 -12.92 -21.13
C GLY A 292 -13.09 -14.35 -21.02
N LYS A 293 -11.90 -14.59 -20.42
CA LYS A 293 -11.33 -15.94 -20.28
C LYS A 293 -11.02 -16.36 -18.85
N GLY A 294 -10.96 -15.38 -17.92
CA GLY A 294 -10.67 -15.61 -16.52
C GLY A 294 -9.37 -14.95 -16.04
N SER A 295 -9.03 -15.19 -14.79
CA SER A 295 -7.86 -14.61 -14.12
C SER A 295 -7.07 -15.69 -13.38
N CYS A 296 -5.78 -15.44 -13.22
CA CYS A 296 -4.88 -16.21 -12.39
C CYS A 296 -4.21 -15.27 -11.38
N PHE A 297 -4.47 -15.48 -10.10
CA PHE A 297 -3.80 -14.80 -9.02
C PHE A 297 -2.71 -15.73 -8.45
N SER A 298 -1.48 -15.26 -8.42
CA SER A 298 -0.31 -15.97 -7.88
C SER A 298 0.16 -15.31 -6.59
N VAL A 299 0.15 -16.07 -5.49
CA VAL A 299 0.68 -15.65 -4.19
C VAL A 299 2.06 -16.28 -4.01
N PHE A 300 3.08 -15.45 -3.84
CA PHE A 300 4.45 -15.88 -3.62
C PHE A 300 4.80 -15.76 -2.15
N LEU A 301 5.13 -16.90 -1.51
CA LEU A 301 5.57 -16.99 -0.12
C LEU A 301 7.00 -17.50 -0.04
N ARG A 302 7.77 -17.02 0.94
CA ARG A 302 9.18 -17.41 1.10
C ARG A 302 9.31 -18.82 1.60
N MET A 303 10.30 -19.54 1.04
CA MET A 303 10.69 -20.89 1.48
C MET A 303 11.49 -20.83 2.79
N GLU A 304 12.29 -19.78 2.97
CA GLU A 304 13.17 -19.56 4.11
C GLU A 304 13.01 -18.16 4.71
N LYS A 305 13.58 -17.95 5.89
CA LYS A 305 13.44 -16.73 6.71
C LYS A 305 14.09 -15.50 6.05
#